data_16a2c86905302f1857c1793a377aa411
#
_entry.id   16a2c86905302f1857c1793a377aa411
#
_cell.length_a   1.000
_cell.length_b   1.000
_cell.length_c   1.000
_cell.angle_alpha   90.00
_cell.angle_beta   90.00
_cell.angle_gamma   90.00
#
_symmetry.space_group_name_H-M   'P 1'
#
loop_
_entity.id
_entity.type
_entity.pdbx_description
1 polymer ?
#
loop_
_entity_poly.entity_id
_entity_poly.type
_entity_poly.pdbx_seq_one_letter_code
_entity_poly.pdbx_strand_id
1 'polypeptide(L)'
;MTTISKIEKIYPYLPHEISEIIKKISPCELRSISEIRLRRGKKITVNTGLKEYFVTRSGTLTNDYAKGTEVKDEHIVRIYQLALRNSVTAFTVRS
;
A
#
# COMPACT_ATOMS: atom_id res chain seq x y z
N MET A 1 6.43 14.38 12.14
CA MET A 1 5.53 13.21 12.05
C MET A 1 6.18 12.13 11.21
N THR A 2 6.14 10.91 11.67
CA THR A 2 6.79 9.81 10.94
C THR A 2 5.82 9.19 9.93
N THR A 3 6.36 8.75 8.81
CA THR A 3 5.58 8.06 7.78
C THR A 3 4.96 6.76 8.30
N ILE A 4 5.66 6.08 9.21
CA ILE A 4 5.16 4.85 9.83
C ILE A 4 3.83 5.07 10.51
N SER A 5 3.69 6.18 11.23
CA SER A 5 2.45 6.50 11.93
C SER A 5 1.28 6.62 10.97
N LYS A 6 1.50 7.25 9.81
CA LYS A 6 0.45 7.37 8.79
C LYS A 6 0.06 6.02 8.22
N ILE A 7 1.05 5.17 7.95
CA ILE A 7 0.82 3.85 7.37
C ILE A 7 0.03 2.98 8.36
N GLU A 8 0.39 3.01 9.63
CA GLU A 8 -0.33 2.25 10.66
C GLU A 8 -1.79 2.66 10.73
N LYS A 9 -2.10 3.92 10.52
CA LYS A 9 -3.47 4.42 10.55
C LYS A 9 -4.32 3.88 9.42
N ILE A 10 -3.74 3.48 8.30
CA ILE A 10 -4.51 2.97 7.17
C ILE A 10 -4.66 1.46 7.17
N TYR A 11 -3.93 0.72 8.01
CA TYR A 11 -4.05 -0.74 8.07
C TYR A 11 -5.50 -1.23 8.22
N PRO A 12 -6.33 -0.65 9.08
CA PRO A 12 -7.70 -1.10 9.22
C PRO A 12 -8.55 -0.96 7.96
N TYR A 13 -8.09 -0.15 7.00
CA TYR A 13 -8.81 0.13 5.76
C TYR A 13 -8.25 -0.64 4.57
N LEU A 14 -7.25 -1.48 4.79
CA LEU A 14 -6.65 -2.30 3.75
C LEU A 14 -7.18 -3.72 3.83
N PRO A 15 -7.38 -4.41 2.68
CA PRO A 15 -7.67 -5.83 2.70
C PRO A 15 -6.58 -6.56 3.47
N HIS A 16 -6.94 -7.64 4.14
CA HIS A 16 -6.02 -8.39 4.97
C HIS A 16 -4.74 -8.79 4.21
N GLU A 17 -4.90 -9.27 2.98
CA GLU A 17 -3.77 -9.70 2.16
C GLU A 17 -2.78 -8.57 1.92
N ILE A 18 -3.28 -7.38 1.58
CA ILE A 18 -2.43 -6.22 1.32
C ILE A 18 -1.79 -5.73 2.61
N SER A 19 -2.56 -5.64 3.69
CA SER A 19 -2.00 -5.16 4.95
C SER A 19 -0.90 -6.07 5.48
N GLU A 20 -1.02 -7.39 5.29
CA GLU A 20 0.02 -8.32 5.70
C GLU A 20 1.30 -8.13 4.91
N ILE A 21 1.18 -7.86 3.61
CA ILE A 21 2.35 -7.59 2.77
C ILE A 21 3.04 -6.30 3.22
N ILE A 22 2.28 -5.24 3.46
CA ILE A 22 2.84 -3.96 3.89
C ILE A 22 3.55 -4.11 5.24
N LYS A 23 3.00 -4.88 6.15
CA LYS A 23 3.61 -5.11 7.47
C LYS A 23 4.94 -5.85 7.39
N LYS A 24 5.20 -6.55 6.30
CA LYS A 24 6.48 -7.26 6.10
C LYS A 24 7.61 -6.34 5.64
N ILE A 25 7.28 -5.12 5.20
CA ILE A 25 8.31 -4.15 4.80
C ILE A 25 9.15 -3.79 6.02
N SER A 26 10.47 -3.70 5.83
CA SER A 26 11.36 -3.38 6.95
C SER A 26 11.04 -2.00 7.54
N PRO A 27 11.23 -1.80 8.86
CA PRO A 27 10.94 -0.50 9.47
C PRO A 27 11.70 0.66 8.85
N CYS A 28 12.95 0.43 8.42
CA CYS A 28 13.73 1.49 7.77
C CYS A 28 13.08 1.92 6.47
N GLU A 29 12.65 0.95 5.67
CA GLU A 29 11.99 1.25 4.40
C GLU A 29 10.62 1.90 4.62
N LEU A 30 9.86 1.41 5.61
CA LEU A 30 8.56 2.00 5.94
C LEU A 30 8.69 3.48 6.28
N ARG A 31 9.74 3.86 7.00
CA ARG A 31 9.96 5.27 7.36
C ARG A 31 10.19 6.16 6.16
N SER A 32 10.74 5.61 5.10
CA SER A 32 11.03 6.39 3.89
C SER A 32 9.81 6.52 2.96
N ILE A 33 8.77 5.73 3.17
CA ILE A 33 7.59 5.74 2.31
C ILE A 33 6.73 6.96 2.62
N SER A 34 6.49 7.79 1.60
CA SER A 34 5.62 8.95 1.72
C SER A 34 4.23 8.69 1.18
N GLU A 35 4.06 7.69 0.29
CA GLU A 35 2.79 7.41 -0.34
C GLU A 35 2.72 5.94 -0.76
N ILE A 36 1.53 5.35 -0.60
CA ILE A 36 1.24 4.02 -1.11
C ILE A 36 0.14 4.18 -2.13
N ARG A 37 0.34 3.65 -3.33
CA ARG A 37 -0.62 3.69 -4.41
C ARG A 37 -1.16 2.31 -4.74
N LEU A 38 -2.48 2.21 -4.73
CA LEU A 38 -3.17 0.96 -5.04
C LEU A 38 -4.08 1.22 -6.24
N ARG A 39 -3.75 0.61 -7.38
CA ARG A 39 -4.50 0.76 -8.62
C ARG A 39 -4.96 -0.60 -9.10
N ARG A 40 -6.20 -0.68 -9.52
CA ARG A 40 -6.77 -1.90 -10.07
C ARG A 40 -5.95 -2.41 -11.25
N GLY A 41 -5.56 -3.67 -11.20
CA GLY A 41 -4.79 -4.31 -12.27
C GLY A 41 -3.32 -3.90 -12.35
N LYS A 42 -2.85 -3.09 -11.40
CA LYS A 42 -1.45 -2.68 -11.31
C LYS A 42 -0.82 -3.24 -10.06
N LYS A 43 0.50 -3.13 -9.96
CA LYS A 43 1.21 -3.61 -8.77
C LYS A 43 1.13 -2.59 -7.64
N ILE A 44 1.23 -3.07 -6.40
CA ILE A 44 1.31 -2.19 -5.24
C ILE A 44 2.54 -1.31 -5.42
N THR A 45 2.35 0.01 -5.42
CA THR A 45 3.43 0.96 -5.64
C THR A 45 3.61 1.82 -4.40
N VAL A 46 4.86 2.04 -4.01
CA VAL A 46 5.20 2.94 -2.91
C VAL A 46 6.15 4.00 -3.42
N ASN A 47 5.99 5.22 -2.89
CA ASN A 47 6.84 6.34 -3.25
C ASN A 47 7.60 6.77 -2.02
N THR A 48 8.93 6.87 -2.14
CA THR A 48 9.79 7.26 -1.02
C THR A 48 10.20 8.74 -1.09
N GLY A 49 9.65 9.49 -2.04
CA GLY A 49 10.05 10.87 -2.26
C GLY A 49 11.20 11.00 -3.25
N LEU A 50 12.03 9.98 -3.37
CA LEU A 50 13.16 9.93 -4.31
C LEU A 50 12.86 9.01 -5.48
N LYS A 51 12.22 7.88 -5.22
CA LYS A 51 11.92 6.85 -6.22
C LYS A 51 10.61 6.17 -5.93
N GLU A 52 10.05 5.54 -6.95
CA GLU A 52 8.93 4.63 -6.81
C GLU A 52 9.45 3.20 -6.81
N TYR A 53 8.81 2.36 -6.01
CA TYR A 53 9.11 0.93 -5.95
C TYR A 53 7.82 0.15 -5.99
N PHE A 54 7.93 -1.11 -6.42
CA PHE A 54 6.83 -2.07 -6.32
C PHE A 54 7.09 -2.95 -5.11
N VAL A 55 6.03 -3.50 -4.53
CA VAL A 55 6.13 -4.31 -3.32
C VAL A 55 5.90 -5.76 -3.67
N THR A 56 6.87 -6.63 -3.35
CA THR A 56 6.73 -8.06 -3.57
C THR A 56 5.86 -8.69 -2.48
N ARG A 57 5.45 -9.94 -2.68
CA ARG A 57 4.65 -10.64 -1.67
C ARG A 57 5.39 -10.82 -0.34
N SER A 58 6.71 -10.81 -0.38
CA SER A 58 7.52 -10.92 0.84
C SER A 58 7.75 -9.57 1.53
N GLY A 59 7.21 -8.49 0.97
CA GLY A 59 7.37 -7.15 1.55
C GLY A 59 8.67 -6.47 1.15
N THR A 60 9.34 -6.95 0.10
CA THR A 60 10.57 -6.34 -0.39
C THR A 60 10.24 -5.28 -1.43
N LEU A 61 10.92 -4.15 -1.39
CA LEU A 61 10.78 -3.11 -2.40
C LEU A 61 11.64 -3.47 -3.60
N THR A 62 11.10 -3.33 -4.80
CA THR A 62 11.81 -3.69 -6.02
C THR A 62 11.49 -2.71 -7.15
N ASN A 63 12.43 -2.56 -8.08
CA ASN A 63 12.21 -1.80 -9.31
C ASN A 63 11.62 -2.67 -10.41
N ASP A 64 11.59 -4.00 -10.21
CA ASP A 64 11.10 -4.94 -11.21
C ASP A 64 9.59 -5.08 -11.09
N TYR A 65 8.86 -4.50 -12.06
CA TYR A 65 7.41 -4.55 -12.08
C TYR A 65 6.87 -5.99 -12.00
N ALA A 66 7.52 -6.92 -12.67
CA ALA A 66 7.06 -8.31 -12.70
C ALA A 66 7.06 -8.97 -11.33
N LYS A 67 7.89 -8.50 -10.41
CA LYS A 67 7.98 -9.07 -9.06
C LYS A 67 7.00 -8.43 -8.07
N GLY A 68 6.35 -7.35 -8.46
CA GLY A 68 5.38 -6.68 -7.60
C GLY A 68 4.12 -7.50 -7.40
N THR A 69 3.36 -7.16 -6.38
CA THR A 69 2.09 -7.83 -6.07
C THR A 69 0.95 -7.08 -6.74
N GLU A 70 0.13 -7.80 -7.49
CA GLU A 70 -0.99 -7.20 -8.21
C GLU A 70 -2.14 -6.81 -7.27
N VAL A 71 -2.72 -5.64 -7.52
CA VAL A 71 -3.93 -5.18 -6.84
C VAL A 71 -5.13 -5.61 -7.67
N LYS A 72 -5.96 -6.50 -7.13
CA LYS A 72 -7.12 -7.05 -7.81
C LYS A 72 -8.35 -6.18 -7.60
N ASP A 73 -9.37 -6.36 -8.47
CA ASP A 73 -10.64 -5.64 -8.34
C ASP A 73 -11.23 -5.80 -6.94
N GLU A 74 -11.21 -7.01 -6.40
CA GLU A 74 -11.77 -7.28 -5.09
C GLU A 74 -11.07 -6.50 -3.98
N HIS A 75 -9.76 -6.24 -4.14
CA HIS A 75 -9.02 -5.41 -3.18
C HIS A 75 -9.54 -3.98 -3.19
N ILE A 76 -9.75 -3.42 -4.38
CA ILE A 76 -10.24 -2.05 -4.52
C ILE A 76 -11.66 -1.91 -3.95
N VAL A 77 -12.54 -2.86 -4.28
CA VAL A 77 -13.89 -2.87 -3.73
C VAL A 77 -13.87 -2.89 -2.21
N ARG A 78 -13.01 -3.74 -1.63
CA ARG A 78 -12.92 -3.85 -0.18
C ARG A 78 -12.41 -2.55 0.46
N ILE A 79 -11.42 -1.91 -0.17
CA ILE A 79 -10.89 -0.64 0.33
C ILE A 79 -12.00 0.42 0.35
N TYR A 80 -12.77 0.53 -0.73
CA TYR A 80 -13.87 1.48 -0.77
C TYR A 80 -14.91 1.19 0.30
N GLN A 81 -15.26 -0.07 0.51
CA GLN A 81 -16.22 -0.44 1.55
C GLN A 81 -15.74 -0.02 2.93
N LEU A 82 -14.47 -0.30 3.24
CA LEU A 82 -13.89 0.06 4.53
C LEU A 82 -13.78 1.57 4.70
N ALA A 83 -13.38 2.29 3.63
CA ALA A 83 -13.24 3.73 3.68
C ALA A 83 -14.59 4.42 3.87
N LEU A 84 -15.62 3.98 3.16
CA LEU A 84 -16.96 4.55 3.29
C LEU A 84 -17.50 4.36 4.70
N ARG A 85 -17.29 3.17 5.28
CA ARG A 85 -17.75 2.88 6.63
C ARG A 85 -17.12 3.81 7.66
N ASN A 86 -15.88 4.20 7.45
CA ASN A 86 -15.08 4.92 8.43
C ASN A 86 -14.73 6.35 8.03
N SER A 87 -15.26 6.82 6.89
CA SER A 87 -15.03 8.19 6.39
C SER A 87 -13.54 8.53 6.24
N VAL A 88 -12.76 7.61 5.65
CA VAL A 88 -11.32 7.78 5.52
C VAL A 88 -10.93 8.44 4.22
N THR A 89 -10.02 9.42 4.29
CA THR A 89 -9.46 10.08 3.12
C THR A 89 -7.92 10.08 3.15
N ALA A 90 -7.32 9.23 3.98
CA ALA A 90 -5.90 9.30 4.28
C ALA A 90 -4.96 8.74 3.20
N PHE A 91 -5.49 8.08 2.17
CA PHE A 91 -4.66 7.48 1.13
C PHE A 91 -5.35 7.53 -0.23
N THR A 92 -4.55 7.38 -1.29
CA THR A 92 -5.03 7.44 -2.67
C THR A 92 -5.39 6.05 -3.17
N VAL A 93 -6.62 5.89 -3.68
CA VAL A 93 -7.07 4.67 -4.34
C VAL A 93 -7.48 5.02 -5.76
N ARG A 94 -6.94 4.31 -6.75
CA ARG A 94 -7.23 4.56 -8.17
C ARG A 94 -7.63 3.28 -8.89
N SER A 95 -8.54 3.42 -9.80
CA SER A 95 -9.01 2.32 -10.65
C SER A 95 -8.20 2.25 -11.93
#